data_ea534d2d63a99433fbbadd60a22730af
#
_entry.id   ea534d2d63a99433fbbadd60a22730af
#
_cell.length_a   1.000
_cell.length_b   1.000
_cell.length_c   1.000
_cell.angle_alpha   90.00
_cell.angle_beta   90.00
_cell.angle_gamma   90.00
#
_symmetry.space_group_name_H-M   'P 1'
#
loop_
_entity.id
_entity.type
_entity.pdbx_description
1 polymer ?
#
loop_
_entity_poly.entity_id
_entity_poly.type
_entity_poly.pdbx_seq_one_letter_code
_entity_poly.pdbx_strand_id
1 'polypeptide(L)'
;MYKRQIRYSILTFRKAMTADYENMESMEGREKFERGRGFALYGRYSDSQALYEIIVSLCANATGIVSYLAVLSALRPTMLLLIAVTCVGEFFLVRYTAKAELDTRKKNNPLWVRFDYLYKNAHNFSAGKDIRLYGAGDWFLLILAQLTATYTKVIGKYTRQVFTFSAGRALLSMLREAVAYIYLIGSVLAGTMGVSDFIFYFGIVTGFAAWILGITQQLQNLDMVATECDHFRAFLEMPDRPRLQ
;
A
#
# COMPACT_ATOMS: atom_id res chain seq x y z
N MET A 1 -15.67 -16.14 5.28
CA MET A 1 -15.20 -14.81 4.80
C MET A 1 -16.35 -13.84 4.63
N TYR A 2 -17.32 -14.08 3.77
CA TYR A 2 -18.50 -13.23 3.52
C TYR A 2 -19.29 -12.79 4.75
N LYS A 3 -19.48 -13.68 5.75
CA LYS A 3 -20.27 -13.35 6.95
C LYS A 3 -19.69 -12.20 7.79
N ARG A 4 -18.37 -12.04 7.86
CA ARG A 4 -17.74 -10.92 8.61
C ARG A 4 -17.86 -9.62 7.87
N GLN A 5 -17.68 -9.64 6.56
CA GLN A 5 -17.82 -8.47 5.70
C GLN A 5 -19.24 -7.90 5.73
N ILE A 6 -20.25 -8.80 5.64
CA ILE A 6 -21.66 -8.44 5.80
C ILE A 6 -21.90 -7.76 7.16
N ARG A 7 -21.23 -8.22 8.22
CA ARG A 7 -21.37 -7.63 9.55
C ARG A 7 -20.86 -6.18 9.60
N TYR A 8 -19.72 -5.87 8.98
CA TYR A 8 -19.21 -4.49 8.89
C TYR A 8 -20.13 -3.62 8.05
N SER A 9 -20.62 -4.13 6.93
CA SER A 9 -21.62 -3.42 6.11
C SER A 9 -22.89 -3.12 6.88
N ILE A 10 -23.43 -4.09 7.64
CA ILE A 10 -24.60 -3.90 8.50
C ILE A 10 -24.34 -2.83 9.56
N LEU A 11 -23.17 -2.83 10.20
CA LEU A 11 -22.81 -1.79 11.20
C LEU A 11 -22.78 -0.40 10.57
N THR A 12 -22.20 -0.26 9.36
CA THR A 12 -22.16 1.00 8.62
C THR A 12 -23.57 1.49 8.29
N PHE A 13 -24.42 0.63 7.74
CA PHE A 13 -25.80 0.98 7.40
C PHE A 13 -26.59 1.31 8.66
N ARG A 14 -26.47 0.53 9.73
CA ARG A 14 -27.14 0.79 10.98
C ARG A 14 -26.76 2.16 11.53
N LYS A 15 -25.45 2.49 11.59
CA LYS A 15 -24.99 3.80 12.05
C LYS A 15 -25.52 4.92 11.15
N ALA A 16 -25.46 4.78 9.84
CA ALA A 16 -25.96 5.77 8.89
C ALA A 16 -27.47 6.03 9.05
N MET A 17 -28.26 5.00 9.38
CA MET A 17 -29.71 5.13 9.59
C MET A 17 -30.09 5.64 10.99
N THR A 18 -29.21 5.46 11.99
CA THR A 18 -29.50 5.82 13.38
C THR A 18 -28.80 7.09 13.84
N ALA A 19 -27.81 7.56 13.11
CA ALA A 19 -27.09 8.79 13.39
C ALA A 19 -28.00 10.01 13.26
N ASP A 20 -27.72 11.05 14.04
CA ASP A 20 -28.43 12.30 13.95
C ASP A 20 -28.28 12.92 12.57
N TYR A 21 -29.40 13.46 12.05
CA TYR A 21 -29.45 14.06 10.72
C TYR A 21 -28.40 15.17 10.54
N GLU A 22 -28.22 16.01 11.55
CA GLU A 22 -27.21 17.08 11.57
C GLU A 22 -25.78 16.55 11.37
N ASN A 23 -25.45 15.42 11.97
CA ASN A 23 -24.15 14.76 11.80
C ASN A 23 -23.95 14.23 10.38
N MET A 24 -25.00 13.69 9.75
CA MET A 24 -24.90 13.13 8.39
C MET A 24 -24.94 14.22 7.30
N GLU A 25 -25.58 15.37 7.58
CA GLU A 25 -25.67 16.49 6.64
C GLU A 25 -24.44 17.39 6.68
N SER A 26 -23.73 17.44 7.81
CA SER A 26 -22.52 18.22 7.97
C SER A 26 -21.41 17.73 7.00
N MET A 27 -20.58 18.65 6.56
CA MET A 27 -19.45 18.32 5.67
C MET A 27 -18.48 17.31 6.32
N GLU A 28 -18.24 17.45 7.62
CA GLU A 28 -17.41 16.55 8.40
C GLU A 28 -18.03 15.14 8.52
N GLY A 29 -19.34 15.06 8.77
CA GLY A 29 -20.04 13.78 8.88
C GLY A 29 -20.06 13.02 7.55
N ARG A 30 -20.30 13.72 6.44
CA ARG A 30 -20.23 13.13 5.10
C ARG A 30 -18.82 12.61 4.78
N GLU A 31 -17.81 13.37 5.12
CA GLU A 31 -16.42 12.95 4.93
C GLU A 31 -16.08 11.69 5.73
N LYS A 32 -16.48 11.64 7.01
CA LYS A 32 -16.32 10.46 7.87
C LYS A 32 -17.07 9.24 7.33
N PHE A 33 -18.31 9.45 6.85
CA PHE A 33 -19.11 8.38 6.23
C PHE A 33 -18.46 7.85 4.97
N GLU A 34 -18.06 8.72 4.03
CA GLU A 34 -17.44 8.30 2.77
C GLU A 34 -16.09 7.58 2.99
N ARG A 35 -15.27 8.04 3.94
CA ARG A 35 -14.04 7.37 4.32
C ARG A 35 -14.30 6.03 5.02
N GLY A 36 -15.22 5.99 5.97
CA GLY A 36 -15.56 4.76 6.70
C GLY A 36 -16.23 3.70 5.81
N ARG A 37 -16.93 4.13 4.77
CA ARG A 37 -17.59 3.24 3.81
C ARG A 37 -16.60 2.37 3.02
N GLY A 38 -15.42 2.89 2.72
CA GLY A 38 -14.36 2.16 2.01
C GLY A 38 -13.98 0.87 2.71
N PHE A 39 -13.82 0.91 4.03
CA PHE A 39 -13.46 -0.26 4.82
C PHE A 39 -14.52 -1.38 4.78
N ALA A 40 -15.82 -1.03 4.70
CA ALA A 40 -16.92 -1.97 4.92
C ALA A 40 -17.64 -2.44 3.65
N LEU A 41 -17.78 -1.60 2.61
CA LEU A 41 -18.80 -1.78 1.57
C LEU A 41 -18.29 -2.25 0.21
N TYR A 42 -17.00 -2.17 -0.09
CA TYR A 42 -16.50 -2.44 -1.45
C TYR A 42 -16.21 -3.91 -1.78
N GLY A 43 -16.90 -4.87 -1.17
CA GLY A 43 -16.88 -6.28 -1.55
C GLY A 43 -15.46 -6.88 -1.57
N ARG A 44 -15.05 -7.40 -2.72
CA ARG A 44 -13.74 -8.06 -2.93
C ARG A 44 -12.54 -7.11 -2.75
N TYR A 45 -12.77 -5.81 -2.74
CA TYR A 45 -11.75 -4.76 -2.59
C TYR A 45 -11.92 -3.99 -1.27
N SER A 46 -12.70 -4.51 -0.31
CA SER A 46 -12.82 -3.88 1.00
C SER A 46 -11.52 -4.05 1.79
N ASP A 47 -11.13 -3.00 2.52
CA ASP A 47 -9.92 -3.02 3.35
C ASP A 47 -10.01 -4.07 4.48
N SER A 48 -11.21 -4.44 4.89
CA SER A 48 -11.43 -5.55 5.82
C SER A 48 -11.05 -6.93 5.26
N GLN A 49 -11.17 -7.14 3.93
CA GLN A 49 -10.67 -8.34 3.27
C GLN A 49 -9.16 -8.27 3.09
N ALA A 50 -8.64 -7.10 2.68
CA ALA A 50 -7.22 -6.87 2.53
C ALA A 50 -6.46 -7.17 3.83
N LEU A 51 -6.98 -6.80 5.00
CA LEU A 51 -6.40 -7.12 6.29
C LEU A 51 -6.19 -8.64 6.47
N TYR A 52 -7.15 -9.46 6.06
CA TYR A 52 -7.03 -10.91 6.18
C TYR A 52 -5.97 -11.47 5.23
N GLU A 53 -5.93 -10.99 4.00
CA GLU A 53 -4.94 -11.38 3.00
C GLU A 53 -3.52 -10.98 3.43
N ILE A 54 -3.37 -9.81 4.05
CA ILE A 54 -2.11 -9.32 4.62
C ILE A 54 -1.62 -10.25 5.72
N ILE A 55 -2.48 -10.63 6.68
CA ILE A 55 -2.11 -11.54 7.78
C ILE A 55 -1.65 -12.90 7.25
N VAL A 56 -2.40 -13.48 6.31
CA VAL A 56 -2.04 -14.77 5.70
C VAL A 56 -0.70 -14.66 4.97
N SER A 57 -0.50 -13.58 4.20
CA SER A 57 0.75 -13.33 3.48
C SER A 57 1.92 -13.10 4.42
N LEU A 58 1.73 -12.39 5.55
CA LEU A 58 2.76 -12.21 6.57
C LEU A 58 3.17 -13.54 7.19
N CYS A 59 2.22 -14.40 7.53
CA CYS A 59 2.50 -15.73 8.05
C CYS A 59 3.28 -16.58 7.03
N ALA A 60 2.87 -16.57 5.76
CA ALA A 60 3.55 -17.29 4.69
C ALA A 60 4.99 -16.79 4.48
N ASN A 61 5.18 -15.47 4.42
CA ASN A 61 6.52 -14.89 4.28
C ASN A 61 7.41 -15.17 5.50
N ALA A 62 6.86 -15.10 6.72
CA ALA A 62 7.60 -15.42 7.94
C ALA A 62 8.04 -16.91 7.96
N THR A 63 7.15 -17.81 7.59
CA THR A 63 7.47 -19.25 7.46
C THR A 63 8.55 -19.47 6.41
N GLY A 64 8.47 -18.77 5.26
CA GLY A 64 9.49 -18.80 4.22
C GLY A 64 10.86 -18.36 4.76
N ILE A 65 10.94 -17.23 5.47
CA ILE A 65 12.19 -16.73 6.05
C ILE A 65 12.80 -17.76 7.02
N VAL A 66 12.00 -18.30 7.94
CA VAL A 66 12.48 -19.30 8.92
C VAL A 66 13.04 -20.53 8.20
N SER A 67 12.32 -21.05 7.19
CA SER A 67 12.76 -22.21 6.40
C SER A 67 14.08 -21.94 5.66
N TYR A 68 14.19 -20.76 5.04
CA TYR A 68 15.40 -20.38 4.31
C TYR A 68 16.59 -20.12 5.25
N LEU A 69 16.38 -19.50 6.41
CA LEU A 69 17.42 -19.33 7.44
C LEU A 69 17.93 -20.67 7.97
N ALA A 70 17.03 -21.64 8.20
CA ALA A 70 17.43 -22.98 8.62
C ALA A 70 18.37 -23.65 7.60
N VAL A 71 18.09 -23.51 6.31
CA VAL A 71 18.95 -24.05 5.26
C VAL A 71 20.24 -23.25 5.11
N LEU A 72 20.16 -21.91 5.13
CA LEU A 72 21.33 -21.04 5.03
C LEU A 72 22.30 -21.21 6.21
N SER A 73 21.82 -21.68 7.39
CA SER A 73 22.69 -21.95 8.53
C SER A 73 23.75 -23.03 8.27
N ALA A 74 23.55 -23.87 7.26
CA ALA A 74 24.52 -24.85 6.80
C ALA A 74 25.66 -24.23 5.97
N LEU A 75 25.51 -23.00 5.49
CA LEU A 75 26.54 -22.26 4.78
C LEU A 75 27.57 -21.63 5.73
N ARG A 76 28.70 -21.19 5.17
CA ARG A 76 29.71 -20.45 5.96
C ARG A 76 29.10 -19.17 6.54
N PRO A 77 29.46 -18.79 7.79
CA PRO A 77 28.91 -17.62 8.47
C PRO A 77 29.15 -16.29 7.72
N THR A 78 30.20 -16.21 6.89
CA THR A 78 30.47 -15.05 6.03
C THR A 78 29.36 -14.79 5.01
N MET A 79 28.73 -15.83 4.48
CA MET A 79 27.60 -15.71 3.55
C MET A 79 26.33 -15.25 4.25
N LEU A 80 26.08 -15.76 5.46
CA LEU A 80 24.97 -15.29 6.27
C LEU A 80 25.10 -13.80 6.57
N LEU A 81 26.30 -13.35 6.91
CA LEU A 81 26.56 -11.92 7.19
C LEU A 81 26.32 -11.06 5.94
N LEU A 82 26.79 -11.48 4.76
CA LEU A 82 26.56 -10.77 3.51
C LEU A 82 25.04 -10.62 3.22
N ILE A 83 24.30 -11.72 3.33
CA ILE A 83 22.85 -11.71 3.11
C ILE A 83 22.17 -10.78 4.14
N ALA A 84 22.52 -10.87 5.41
CA ALA A 84 21.97 -10.04 6.45
C ALA A 84 22.21 -8.53 6.20
N VAL A 85 23.45 -8.14 5.86
CA VAL A 85 23.80 -6.73 5.58
C VAL A 85 23.05 -6.19 4.38
N THR A 86 23.00 -6.95 3.28
CA THR A 86 22.27 -6.52 2.07
C THR A 86 20.76 -6.44 2.32
N CYS A 87 20.19 -7.36 3.06
CA CYS A 87 18.76 -7.33 3.42
C CYS A 87 18.42 -6.14 4.31
N VAL A 88 19.26 -5.79 5.27
CA VAL A 88 19.08 -4.57 6.09
C VAL A 88 19.15 -3.33 5.20
N GLY A 89 20.08 -3.26 4.25
CA GLY A 89 20.15 -2.16 3.28
C GLY A 89 18.88 -2.04 2.43
N GLU A 90 18.41 -3.16 1.88
CA GLU A 90 17.16 -3.20 1.11
C GLU A 90 15.95 -2.77 1.95
N PHE A 91 15.87 -3.21 3.21
CA PHE A 91 14.80 -2.82 4.14
C PHE A 91 14.73 -1.30 4.33
N PHE A 92 15.86 -0.64 4.55
CA PHE A 92 15.90 0.82 4.69
C PHE A 92 15.45 1.52 3.39
N LEU A 93 15.90 1.06 2.22
CA LEU A 93 15.49 1.63 0.95
C LEU A 93 13.96 1.50 0.72
N VAL A 94 13.38 0.36 1.05
CA VAL A 94 11.93 0.14 0.95
C VAL A 94 11.17 1.03 1.94
N ARG A 95 11.68 1.20 3.16
CA ARG A 95 11.07 2.10 4.15
C ARG A 95 11.09 3.56 3.72
N TYR A 96 12.14 3.99 3.02
CA TYR A 96 12.22 5.34 2.43
C TYR A 96 11.18 5.53 1.32
N THR A 97 10.99 4.54 0.44
CA THR A 97 9.96 4.62 -0.60
C THR A 97 8.55 4.66 -0.02
N ALA A 98 8.28 3.88 1.03
CA ALA A 98 7.01 3.89 1.76
C ALA A 98 6.69 5.27 2.35
N LYS A 99 7.68 5.90 2.99
CA LYS A 99 7.51 7.25 3.54
C LYS A 99 7.22 8.26 2.42
N ALA A 100 7.95 8.20 1.30
CA ALA A 100 7.72 9.06 0.16
C ALA A 100 6.31 8.87 -0.44
N GLU A 101 5.80 7.64 -0.43
CA GLU A 101 4.43 7.33 -0.85
C GLU A 101 3.38 7.97 0.07
N LEU A 102 3.52 7.80 1.38
CA LEU A 102 2.60 8.39 2.36
C LEU A 102 2.58 9.93 2.26
N ASP A 103 3.75 10.57 2.15
CA ASP A 103 3.85 12.01 1.99
C ASP A 103 3.20 12.49 0.68
N THR A 104 3.33 11.71 -0.39
CA THR A 104 2.71 11.99 -1.69
C THR A 104 1.20 11.83 -1.64
N ARG A 105 0.70 10.78 -0.98
CA ARG A 105 -0.74 10.57 -0.79
C ARG A 105 -1.38 11.72 -0.02
N LYS A 106 -0.74 12.20 1.07
CA LYS A 106 -1.22 13.36 1.83
C LYS A 106 -1.33 14.62 0.98
N LYS A 107 -0.40 14.84 0.05
CA LYS A 107 -0.41 15.99 -0.89
C LYS A 107 -1.42 15.82 -2.01
N ASN A 108 -1.63 14.60 -2.47
CA ASN A 108 -2.55 14.31 -3.57
C ASN A 108 -4.02 14.26 -3.12
N ASN A 109 -4.32 13.89 -1.88
CA ASN A 109 -5.70 13.80 -1.40
C ASN A 109 -6.54 15.05 -1.65
N PRO A 110 -6.08 16.28 -1.29
CA PRO A 110 -6.87 17.49 -1.54
C PRO A 110 -7.02 17.80 -3.04
N LEU A 111 -6.04 17.43 -3.87
CA LEU A 111 -6.13 17.59 -5.32
C LEU A 111 -7.15 16.62 -5.91
N TRP A 112 -7.17 15.38 -5.40
CA TRP A 112 -8.11 14.36 -5.82
C TRP A 112 -9.56 14.72 -5.47
N VAL A 113 -9.81 15.27 -4.29
CA VAL A 113 -11.14 15.74 -3.87
C VAL A 113 -11.64 16.84 -4.83
N ARG A 114 -10.78 17.79 -5.21
CA ARG A 114 -11.13 18.83 -6.19
C ARG A 114 -11.40 18.26 -7.57
N PHE A 115 -10.58 17.30 -8.01
CA PHE A 115 -10.78 16.62 -9.28
C PHE A 115 -12.10 15.86 -9.31
N ASP A 116 -12.43 15.10 -8.27
CA ASP A 116 -13.67 14.35 -8.13
C ASP A 116 -14.90 15.26 -8.14
N TYR A 117 -14.81 16.41 -7.46
CA TYR A 117 -15.85 17.44 -7.49
C TYR A 117 -16.09 17.97 -8.91
N LEU A 118 -15.04 18.34 -9.63
CA LEU A 118 -15.16 18.80 -11.01
C LEU A 118 -15.71 17.70 -11.93
N TYR A 119 -15.22 16.49 -11.78
CA TYR A 119 -15.65 15.34 -12.56
C TYR A 119 -17.14 15.04 -12.35
N LYS A 120 -17.60 14.98 -11.10
CA LYS A 120 -19.01 14.74 -10.76
C LYS A 120 -19.92 15.82 -11.32
N ASN A 121 -19.53 17.09 -11.22
CA ASN A 121 -20.34 18.20 -11.76
C ASN A 121 -20.34 18.23 -13.29
N ALA A 122 -19.21 17.96 -13.93
CA ALA A 122 -19.13 17.90 -15.40
C ALA A 122 -19.96 16.74 -16.01
N HIS A 123 -20.12 15.65 -15.27
CA HIS A 123 -20.92 14.48 -15.70
C HIS A 123 -22.37 14.52 -15.19
N ASN A 124 -22.74 15.53 -14.44
CA ASN A 124 -24.12 15.68 -13.97
C ASN A 124 -25.01 16.24 -15.10
N PHE A 125 -25.95 15.43 -15.56
CA PHE A 125 -26.89 15.83 -16.63
C PHE A 125 -27.69 17.09 -16.29
N SER A 126 -28.06 17.29 -15.03
CA SER A 126 -28.78 18.47 -14.59
C SER A 126 -27.92 19.76 -14.71
N ALA A 127 -26.63 19.66 -14.40
CA ALA A 127 -25.68 20.78 -14.55
C ALA A 127 -25.26 21.04 -15.99
N GLY A 128 -25.38 20.05 -16.88
CA GLY A 128 -24.96 20.16 -18.29
C GLY A 128 -25.66 21.27 -19.08
N LYS A 129 -26.93 21.57 -18.74
CA LYS A 129 -27.70 22.67 -19.33
C LYS A 129 -27.10 24.01 -18.91
N ASP A 130 -26.81 24.17 -17.63
CA ASP A 130 -26.30 25.42 -17.07
C ASP A 130 -24.88 25.68 -17.53
N ILE A 131 -24.03 24.64 -17.60
CA ILE A 131 -22.64 24.73 -18.14
C ILE A 131 -22.66 25.26 -19.58
N ARG A 132 -23.60 24.80 -20.42
CA ARG A 132 -23.73 25.26 -21.79
C ARG A 132 -24.33 26.66 -21.89
N LEU A 133 -25.35 26.96 -21.07
CA LEU A 133 -26.03 28.25 -21.07
C LEU A 133 -25.08 29.39 -20.65
N TYR A 134 -24.25 29.14 -19.65
CA TYR A 134 -23.31 30.12 -19.12
C TYR A 134 -21.92 30.05 -19.80
N GLY A 135 -21.73 29.18 -20.77
CA GLY A 135 -20.43 29.02 -21.45
C GLY A 135 -19.29 28.60 -20.53
N ALA A 136 -19.60 27.90 -19.41
CA ALA A 136 -18.64 27.57 -18.37
C ALA A 136 -17.67 26.45 -18.72
N GLY A 137 -17.77 25.85 -19.93
CA GLY A 137 -16.92 24.75 -20.38
C GLY A 137 -15.44 25.08 -20.35
N ASP A 138 -15.05 26.23 -20.88
CA ASP A 138 -13.64 26.67 -20.93
C ASP A 138 -13.07 26.90 -19.52
N TRP A 139 -13.87 27.40 -18.59
CA TRP A 139 -13.50 27.55 -17.20
C TRP A 139 -13.22 26.21 -16.53
N PHE A 140 -14.07 25.19 -16.75
CA PHE A 140 -13.85 23.84 -16.26
C PHE A 140 -12.54 23.25 -16.81
N LEU A 141 -12.28 23.41 -18.12
CA LEU A 141 -11.06 22.91 -18.75
C LEU A 141 -9.81 23.60 -18.20
N LEU A 142 -9.87 24.91 -17.96
CA LEU A 142 -8.77 25.67 -17.39
C LEU A 142 -8.41 25.20 -15.98
N ILE A 143 -9.42 25.02 -15.11
CA ILE A 143 -9.18 24.50 -13.74
C ILE A 143 -8.66 23.08 -13.79
N LEU A 144 -9.19 22.22 -14.65
CA LEU A 144 -8.72 20.86 -14.83
C LEU A 144 -7.25 20.84 -15.28
N ALA A 145 -6.86 21.71 -16.23
CA ALA A 145 -5.48 21.83 -16.67
C ALA A 145 -4.54 22.26 -15.53
N GLN A 146 -4.94 23.22 -14.71
CA GLN A 146 -4.16 23.66 -13.54
C GLN A 146 -4.01 22.55 -12.49
N LEU A 147 -5.09 21.82 -12.19
CA LEU A 147 -5.05 20.68 -11.27
C LEU A 147 -4.15 19.57 -11.79
N THR A 148 -4.28 19.24 -13.08
CA THR A 148 -3.44 18.22 -13.73
C THR A 148 -1.97 18.61 -13.72
N ALA A 149 -1.64 19.87 -13.99
CA ALA A 149 -0.27 20.36 -13.95
C ALA A 149 0.32 20.26 -12.53
N THR A 150 -0.46 20.58 -11.50
CA THR A 150 -0.06 20.47 -10.10
C THR A 150 0.12 19.00 -9.70
N TYR A 151 -0.82 18.16 -10.06
CA TYR A 151 -0.77 16.71 -9.83
C TYR A 151 0.47 16.08 -10.48
N THR A 152 0.73 16.40 -11.74
CA THR A 152 1.90 15.90 -12.49
C THR A 152 3.22 16.27 -11.83
N LYS A 153 3.34 17.49 -11.28
CA LYS A 153 4.54 17.91 -10.53
C LYS A 153 4.73 17.08 -9.25
N VAL A 154 3.67 16.84 -8.50
CA VAL A 154 3.74 16.04 -7.26
C VAL A 154 4.10 14.59 -7.57
N ILE A 155 3.41 13.99 -8.54
CA ILE A 155 3.67 12.60 -8.97
C ILE A 155 5.06 12.48 -9.61
N GLY A 156 5.49 13.43 -10.43
CA GLY A 156 6.81 13.40 -11.05
C GLY A 156 7.94 13.38 -10.02
N LYS A 157 7.81 14.15 -8.93
CA LYS A 157 8.77 14.11 -7.83
C LYS A 157 8.78 12.73 -7.14
N TYR A 158 7.61 12.19 -6.86
CA TYR A 158 7.46 10.86 -6.25
C TYR A 158 8.05 9.76 -7.14
N THR A 159 7.71 9.75 -8.43
CA THR A 159 8.22 8.76 -9.39
C THR A 159 9.74 8.79 -9.48
N ARG A 160 10.35 10.00 -9.48
CA ARG A 160 11.80 10.13 -9.46
C ARG A 160 12.42 9.57 -8.18
N GLN A 161 11.82 9.81 -7.03
CA GLN A 161 12.28 9.24 -5.76
C GLN A 161 12.18 7.72 -5.77
N VAL A 162 11.02 7.17 -6.16
CA VAL A 162 10.81 5.71 -6.26
C VAL A 162 11.80 5.08 -7.23
N PHE A 163 12.05 5.70 -8.38
CA PHE A 163 13.03 5.21 -9.34
C PHE A 163 14.44 5.13 -8.77
N THR A 164 14.90 6.21 -8.10
CA THR A 164 16.26 6.24 -7.50
C THR A 164 16.44 5.18 -6.42
N PHE A 165 15.46 5.02 -5.55
CA PHE A 165 15.52 3.99 -4.48
C PHE A 165 15.39 2.58 -5.05
N SER A 166 14.54 2.38 -6.06
CA SER A 166 14.40 1.08 -6.73
C SER A 166 15.66 0.69 -7.49
N ALA A 167 16.32 1.65 -8.14
CA ALA A 167 17.63 1.42 -8.78
C ALA A 167 18.71 1.06 -7.75
N GLY A 168 18.75 1.77 -6.60
CA GLY A 168 19.66 1.43 -5.51
C GLY A 168 19.43 0.03 -4.95
N ARG A 169 18.16 -0.38 -4.80
CA ARG A 169 17.80 -1.74 -4.39
C ARG A 169 18.23 -2.79 -5.42
N ALA A 170 18.00 -2.53 -6.71
CA ALA A 170 18.42 -3.43 -7.77
C ALA A 170 19.94 -3.62 -7.79
N LEU A 171 20.72 -2.56 -7.57
CA LEU A 171 22.17 -2.64 -7.44
C LEU A 171 22.60 -3.48 -6.23
N LEU A 172 21.96 -3.29 -5.06
CA LEU A 172 22.27 -4.10 -3.87
C LEU A 172 21.96 -5.57 -4.09
N SER A 173 20.82 -5.91 -4.72
CA SER A 173 20.49 -7.30 -5.02
C SER A 173 21.47 -7.90 -6.02
N MET A 174 21.85 -7.17 -7.07
CA MET A 174 22.81 -7.60 -8.06
C MET A 174 24.20 -7.86 -7.43
N LEU A 175 24.68 -6.99 -6.56
CA LEU A 175 25.93 -7.16 -5.83
C LEU A 175 25.88 -8.40 -4.93
N ARG A 176 24.80 -8.59 -4.19
CA ARG A 176 24.60 -9.79 -3.36
C ARG A 176 24.67 -11.07 -4.20
N GLU A 177 23.94 -11.10 -5.31
CA GLU A 177 23.89 -12.26 -6.20
C GLU A 177 25.24 -12.52 -6.83
N ALA A 178 25.96 -11.49 -7.29
CA ALA A 178 27.30 -11.62 -7.87
C ALA A 178 28.29 -12.20 -6.85
N VAL A 179 28.30 -11.70 -5.61
CA VAL A 179 29.21 -12.22 -4.56
C VAL A 179 28.84 -13.66 -4.21
N ALA A 180 27.53 -13.99 -4.10
CA ALA A 180 27.08 -15.34 -3.87
C ALA A 180 27.51 -16.30 -5.00
N TYR A 181 27.37 -15.87 -6.25
CA TYR A 181 27.83 -16.63 -7.41
C TYR A 181 29.35 -16.93 -7.37
N ILE A 182 30.16 -15.90 -7.17
CA ILE A 182 31.61 -16.04 -7.09
C ILE A 182 32.00 -17.04 -6.01
N TYR A 183 31.35 -16.92 -4.83
CA TYR A 183 31.62 -17.83 -3.71
C TYR A 183 31.22 -19.28 -4.02
N LEU A 184 29.99 -19.48 -4.53
CA LEU A 184 29.47 -20.82 -4.81
C LEU A 184 30.23 -21.49 -5.93
N ILE A 185 30.58 -20.77 -7.00
CA ILE A 185 31.42 -21.30 -8.09
C ILE A 185 32.80 -21.65 -7.57
N GLY A 186 33.43 -20.78 -6.76
CA GLY A 186 34.73 -21.09 -6.13
C GLY A 186 34.70 -22.35 -5.28
N SER A 187 33.58 -22.57 -4.54
CA SER A 187 33.40 -23.78 -3.72
C SER A 187 33.25 -25.05 -4.54
N VAL A 188 32.60 -24.98 -5.70
CA VAL A 188 32.48 -26.10 -6.63
C VAL A 188 33.83 -26.42 -7.27
N LEU A 189 34.58 -25.41 -7.73
CA LEU A 189 35.92 -25.57 -8.32
C LEU A 189 36.94 -26.12 -7.32
N ALA A 190 36.81 -25.75 -6.04
CA ALA A 190 37.62 -26.28 -4.95
C ALA A 190 37.25 -27.73 -4.57
N GLY A 191 36.22 -28.31 -5.17
CA GLY A 191 35.73 -29.66 -4.84
C GLY A 191 35.05 -29.79 -3.47
N THR A 192 34.77 -28.70 -2.80
CA THR A 192 34.11 -28.68 -1.47
C THR A 192 32.59 -28.75 -1.55
N MET A 193 32.01 -28.59 -2.73
CA MET A 193 30.57 -28.57 -2.96
C MET A 193 30.20 -29.23 -4.29
N GLY A 194 29.13 -30.00 -4.33
CA GLY A 194 28.58 -30.61 -5.53
C GLY A 194 27.81 -29.59 -6.40
N VAL A 195 27.63 -29.91 -7.68
CA VAL A 195 26.86 -29.08 -8.62
C VAL A 195 25.38 -28.97 -8.17
N SER A 196 24.85 -30.05 -7.63
CA SER A 196 23.46 -30.06 -7.07
C SER A 196 23.29 -29.08 -5.91
N ASP A 197 24.28 -29.04 -5.02
CA ASP A 197 24.30 -28.11 -3.87
C ASP A 197 24.43 -26.67 -4.33
N PHE A 198 25.22 -26.41 -5.37
CA PHE A 198 25.36 -25.12 -6.00
C PHE A 198 23.98 -24.59 -6.47
N ILE A 199 23.22 -25.37 -7.24
CA ILE A 199 21.90 -24.98 -7.75
C ILE A 199 20.95 -24.72 -6.59
N PHE A 200 20.98 -25.58 -5.57
CA PHE A 200 20.14 -25.49 -4.40
C PHE A 200 20.40 -24.19 -3.59
N TYR A 201 21.64 -23.95 -3.20
CA TYR A 201 22.01 -22.74 -2.44
C TYR A 201 21.83 -21.45 -3.23
N PHE A 202 22.08 -21.49 -4.54
CA PHE A 202 21.85 -20.34 -5.40
C PHE A 202 20.37 -19.95 -5.42
N GLY A 203 19.45 -20.91 -5.58
CA GLY A 203 18.02 -20.70 -5.51
C GLY A 203 17.57 -20.13 -4.15
N ILE A 204 18.21 -20.55 -3.05
CA ILE A 204 17.91 -20.03 -1.71
C ILE A 204 18.39 -18.59 -1.54
N VAL A 205 19.61 -18.26 -1.98
CA VAL A 205 20.14 -16.88 -1.87
C VAL A 205 19.29 -15.88 -2.64
N THR A 206 18.89 -16.23 -3.86
CA THR A 206 18.01 -15.38 -4.69
C THR A 206 16.59 -15.30 -4.12
N GLY A 207 16.04 -16.42 -3.64
CA GLY A 207 14.69 -16.47 -3.08
C GLY A 207 14.54 -15.77 -1.73
N PHE A 208 15.58 -15.74 -0.91
CA PHE A 208 15.52 -15.15 0.43
C PHE A 208 15.11 -13.67 0.43
N ALA A 209 15.63 -12.89 -0.52
CA ALA A 209 15.26 -11.49 -0.66
C ALA A 209 13.77 -11.29 -0.96
N ALA A 210 13.16 -12.19 -1.74
CA ALA A 210 11.75 -12.10 -2.07
C ALA A 210 10.85 -12.21 -0.83
N TRP A 211 11.21 -13.07 0.14
CA TRP A 211 10.48 -13.21 1.39
C TRP A 211 10.57 -11.96 2.27
N ILE A 212 11.76 -11.34 2.36
CA ILE A 212 11.94 -10.08 3.11
C ILE A 212 11.16 -8.94 2.48
N LEU A 213 11.22 -8.82 1.16
CA LEU A 213 10.43 -7.83 0.42
C LEU A 213 8.93 -8.05 0.62
N GLY A 214 8.49 -9.32 0.60
CA GLY A 214 7.11 -9.70 0.87
C GLY A 214 6.66 -9.20 2.24
N ILE A 215 7.42 -9.44 3.31
CA ILE A 215 7.07 -8.92 4.66
C ILE A 215 6.99 -7.40 4.65
N THR A 216 8.00 -6.72 4.08
CA THR A 216 8.05 -5.26 4.10
C THR A 216 6.85 -4.66 3.37
N GLN A 217 6.44 -5.26 2.24
CA GLN A 217 5.28 -4.81 1.49
C GLN A 217 3.98 -5.05 2.24
N GLN A 218 3.84 -6.19 2.92
CA GLN A 218 2.65 -6.46 3.73
C GLN A 218 2.57 -5.55 4.96
N LEU A 219 3.68 -5.16 5.57
CA LEU A 219 3.68 -4.18 6.65
C LEU A 219 3.20 -2.80 6.16
N GLN A 220 3.61 -2.36 4.96
CA GLN A 220 3.10 -1.12 4.36
C GLN A 220 1.61 -1.18 4.08
N ASN A 221 1.14 -2.30 3.53
CA ASN A 221 -0.28 -2.52 3.29
C ASN A 221 -1.07 -2.52 4.60
N LEU A 222 -0.49 -3.06 5.68
CA LEU A 222 -1.10 -3.05 7.01
C LEU A 222 -1.30 -1.64 7.55
N ASP A 223 -0.28 -0.75 7.40
CA ASP A 223 -0.38 0.64 7.80
C ASP A 223 -1.51 1.38 7.05
N MET A 224 -1.70 1.07 5.76
CA MET A 224 -2.81 1.62 4.98
C MET A 224 -4.17 1.15 5.51
N VAL A 225 -4.32 -0.16 5.68
CA VAL A 225 -5.57 -0.76 6.17
C VAL A 225 -5.87 -0.31 7.60
N ALA A 226 -4.85 -0.12 8.44
CA ALA A 226 -5.01 0.44 9.79
C ALA A 226 -5.59 1.85 9.73
N THR A 227 -5.11 2.69 8.83
CA THR A 227 -5.66 4.05 8.64
C THR A 227 -7.13 4.03 8.22
N GLU A 228 -7.49 3.13 7.29
CA GLU A 228 -8.90 2.99 6.87
C GLU A 228 -9.78 2.40 7.99
N CYS A 229 -9.23 1.53 8.82
CA CYS A 229 -9.90 1.02 10.02
C CYS A 229 -10.17 2.15 11.04
N ASP A 230 -9.21 3.08 11.22
CA ASP A 230 -9.39 4.24 12.09
C ASP A 230 -10.47 5.19 11.55
N HIS A 231 -10.54 5.39 10.24
CA HIS A 231 -11.63 6.16 9.62
C HIS A 231 -12.99 5.48 9.82
N PHE A 232 -13.06 4.16 9.70
CA PHE A 232 -14.26 3.39 9.97
C PHE A 232 -14.70 3.51 11.43
N ARG A 233 -13.75 3.39 12.37
CA ARG A 233 -14.00 3.57 13.80
C ARG A 233 -14.48 4.99 14.11
N ALA A 234 -13.82 6.01 13.57
CA ALA A 234 -14.21 7.41 13.75
C ALA A 234 -15.63 7.71 13.27
N PHE A 235 -16.09 7.02 12.21
CA PHE A 235 -17.48 7.10 11.77
C PHE A 235 -18.44 6.40 12.75
N LEU A 236 -18.13 5.20 13.22
CA LEU A 236 -18.98 4.45 14.14
C LEU A 236 -19.09 5.14 15.51
N GLU A 237 -18.01 5.73 15.99
CA GLU A 237 -17.91 6.41 17.29
C GLU A 237 -18.40 7.87 17.23
N MET A 238 -18.91 8.34 16.09
CA MET A 238 -19.46 9.68 15.97
C MET A 238 -20.59 9.88 16.99
N PRO A 239 -20.49 10.91 17.86
CA PRO A 239 -21.44 11.11 18.96
C PRO A 239 -22.81 11.48 18.42
N ASP A 240 -23.84 10.76 18.83
CA ASP A 240 -25.24 11.11 18.60
C ASP A 240 -25.75 11.89 19.82
N ARG A 241 -26.66 12.82 19.63
CA ARG A 241 -27.29 13.52 20.74
C ARG A 241 -28.10 12.54 21.62
N PRO A 242 -28.06 12.67 22.95
CA PRO A 242 -28.91 11.85 23.80
C PRO A 242 -30.36 12.03 23.39
N ARG A 243 -31.03 10.97 22.99
CA ARG A 243 -32.46 10.99 22.70
C ARG A 243 -33.19 11.28 24.01
N LEU A 244 -33.85 12.42 24.10
CA LEU A 244 -34.80 12.65 25.16
C LEU A 244 -35.88 11.58 25.04
N GLN A 245 -35.93 10.69 26.04
CA GLN A 245 -37.00 9.68 26.18
C GLN A 245 -38.29 10.34 26.53
#